data_da642bc12abcf47c5a71e4ab9177e271
#
_entry.id   da642bc12abcf47c5a71e4ab9177e271
#
_cell.length_a   1.000
_cell.length_b   1.000
_cell.length_c   1.000
_cell.angle_alpha   90.00
_cell.angle_beta   90.00
_cell.angle_gamma   90.00
#
_symmetry.space_group_name_H-M   'P 1'
#
loop_
_entity.id
_entity.type
_entity.pdbx_description
1 polymer ?
#
loop_
_entity_poly.entity_id
_entity_poly.type
_entity_poly.pdbx_seq_one_letter_code
_entity_poly.pdbx_strand_id
1 'polypeptide(L)'
;WYNTQFTAGYGYDPKTLTTKPLNIRNDKDAEKYKLHTKTYQENAFASFYTTGSYSFMSRYTIGGSVRMDGSDLFGVDKKYRYLPIYSISGMWRASNEPFIQRYKWIDNLAIRLSYGLQGNIDKTTSPFLVGSYDNVGLLPGYDKEQTIQIEGAPNSKLRWEKTASYNLGLDFSVLNQAI
;
A
#
# COMPACT_ATOMS: atom_id res chain seq x y z
N TRP A 1 -0.82 11.46 -7.01
CA TRP A 1 -1.90 12.43 -6.66
C TRP A 1 -3.25 11.74 -6.80
N TYR A 2 -4.21 12.14 -5.97
CA TYR A 2 -5.55 11.61 -5.95
C TYR A 2 -6.54 12.78 -5.99
N ASN A 3 -7.52 12.71 -6.89
CA ASN A 3 -8.56 13.74 -7.04
C ASN A 3 -9.92 13.04 -6.95
N THR A 4 -10.70 13.39 -5.93
CA THR A 4 -12.09 12.92 -5.80
C THR A 4 -13.04 14.05 -6.03
N GLN A 5 -14.02 13.81 -6.90
CA GLN A 5 -15.10 14.75 -7.17
C GLN A 5 -16.43 14.06 -6.85
N PHE A 6 -17.21 14.71 -6.00
CA PHE A 6 -18.56 14.27 -5.67
C PHE A 6 -19.56 15.32 -6.17
N THR A 7 -20.59 14.85 -6.86
CA THR A 7 -21.71 15.68 -7.29
C THR A 7 -23.02 15.02 -6.85
N ALA A 8 -23.86 15.74 -6.13
CA ALA A 8 -25.15 15.25 -5.66
C ALA A 8 -26.29 15.96 -6.38
N GLY A 9 -27.31 15.19 -6.76
CA GLY A 9 -28.59 15.70 -7.23
C GLY A 9 -29.68 15.36 -6.22
N TYR A 10 -30.57 16.30 -5.95
CA TYR A 10 -31.67 16.12 -5.01
C TYR A 10 -33.00 15.98 -5.74
N GLY A 11 -33.98 15.29 -5.14
CA GLY A 11 -35.30 15.10 -5.72
C GLY A 11 -35.27 14.33 -7.04
N TYR A 12 -34.48 13.29 -7.12
CA TYR A 12 -34.37 12.45 -8.30
C TYR A 12 -35.70 11.77 -8.65
N ASP A 13 -36.13 11.94 -9.89
CA ASP A 13 -37.32 11.28 -10.46
C ASP A 13 -36.84 10.11 -11.37
N PRO A 14 -37.08 8.86 -10.98
CA PRO A 14 -36.66 7.69 -11.77
C PRO A 14 -37.39 7.54 -13.11
N LYS A 15 -38.54 8.19 -13.31
CA LYS A 15 -39.29 8.14 -14.56
C LYS A 15 -38.73 9.09 -15.61
N THR A 16 -38.28 10.26 -15.18
CA THR A 16 -37.74 11.29 -16.08
C THR A 16 -36.23 11.33 -16.09
N LEU A 17 -35.57 10.57 -15.20
CA LEU A 17 -34.11 10.55 -14.99
C LEU A 17 -33.53 11.94 -14.72
N THR A 18 -34.30 12.81 -14.07
CA THR A 18 -33.92 14.19 -13.78
C THR A 18 -33.87 14.45 -12.29
N THR A 19 -33.13 15.49 -11.90
CA THR A 19 -33.13 16.03 -10.53
C THR A 19 -33.80 17.36 -10.48
N LYS A 20 -34.45 17.69 -9.36
CA LYS A 20 -35.04 19.03 -9.15
C LYS A 20 -33.92 20.02 -8.83
N PRO A 21 -33.95 21.24 -9.41
CA PRO A 21 -33.02 22.28 -9.03
C PRO A 21 -33.24 22.64 -7.56
N LEU A 22 -32.16 22.63 -6.78
CA LEU A 22 -32.21 23.06 -5.38
C LEU A 22 -32.06 24.57 -5.33
N ASN A 23 -33.12 25.25 -4.84
CA ASN A 23 -33.11 26.69 -4.68
C ASN A 23 -32.41 27.03 -3.35
N ILE A 24 -31.10 27.21 -3.41
CA ILE A 24 -30.28 27.58 -2.24
C ILE A 24 -30.50 29.08 -2.00
N ARG A 25 -31.15 29.43 -0.90
CA ARG A 25 -31.55 30.82 -0.61
C ARG A 25 -30.55 31.58 0.24
N ASN A 26 -29.65 30.87 0.90
CA ASN A 26 -28.64 31.45 1.79
C ASN A 26 -27.41 30.53 1.95
N ASP A 27 -26.35 31.10 2.49
CA ASP A 27 -25.07 30.35 2.72
C ASP A 27 -25.21 29.14 3.64
N LYS A 28 -26.13 29.19 4.61
CA LYS A 28 -26.37 28.06 5.53
C LYS A 28 -27.00 26.88 4.80
N ASP A 29 -27.86 27.10 3.83
CA ASP A 29 -28.43 26.04 2.99
C ASP A 29 -27.41 25.50 2.01
N ALA A 30 -26.51 26.33 1.49
CA ALA A 30 -25.39 25.88 0.65
C ALA A 30 -24.42 24.97 1.38
N GLU A 31 -24.14 25.24 2.64
CA GLU A 31 -23.29 24.43 3.49
C GLU A 31 -23.94 23.09 3.86
N LYS A 32 -25.24 23.09 4.14
CA LYS A 32 -26.01 21.89 4.47
C LYS A 32 -26.22 20.95 3.29
N TYR A 33 -26.44 21.51 2.10
CA TYR A 33 -26.72 20.74 0.88
C TYR A 33 -25.59 20.90 -0.13
N LYS A 34 -24.45 20.28 0.15
CA LYS A 34 -23.29 20.30 -0.74
C LYS A 34 -23.62 19.59 -2.06
N LEU A 35 -23.78 20.37 -3.13
CA LEU A 35 -24.02 19.86 -4.49
C LEU A 35 -22.74 19.37 -5.15
N HIS A 36 -21.61 19.91 -4.73
CA HIS A 36 -20.32 19.58 -5.30
C HIS A 36 -19.23 19.61 -4.22
N THR A 37 -18.45 18.58 -4.15
CA THR A 37 -17.25 18.53 -3.31
C THR A 37 -16.09 18.01 -4.13
N LYS A 38 -14.98 18.74 -4.11
CA LYS A 38 -13.74 18.34 -4.78
C LYS A 38 -12.65 18.23 -3.71
N THR A 39 -12.05 17.07 -3.61
CA THR A 39 -10.90 16.82 -2.74
C THR A 39 -9.68 16.56 -3.61
N TYR A 40 -8.59 17.26 -3.34
CA TYR A 40 -7.31 17.07 -3.98
C TYR A 40 -6.31 16.59 -2.94
N GLN A 41 -5.66 15.47 -3.22
CA GLN A 41 -4.61 14.92 -2.36
C GLN A 41 -3.41 14.57 -3.22
N GLU A 42 -2.25 15.07 -2.84
CA GLU A 42 -0.96 14.79 -3.49
C GLU A 42 -0.03 14.12 -2.51
N ASN A 43 0.58 13.03 -2.95
CA ASN A 43 1.57 12.30 -2.17
C ASN A 43 2.80 12.07 -3.06
N ALA A 44 3.98 12.25 -2.49
CA ALA A 44 5.24 12.03 -3.16
C ALA A 44 5.91 10.73 -2.67
N PHE A 45 6.37 9.93 -3.63
CA PHE A 45 7.11 8.69 -3.37
C PHE A 45 8.42 8.71 -4.15
N ALA A 46 9.49 8.26 -3.52
CA ALA A 46 10.78 8.05 -4.15
C ALA A 46 11.30 6.66 -3.82
N SER A 47 11.79 5.93 -4.84
CA SER A 47 12.28 4.56 -4.68
C SER A 47 13.58 4.39 -5.41
N PHE A 48 14.57 3.79 -4.75
CA PHE A 48 15.83 3.35 -5.33
C PHE A 48 15.95 1.85 -5.12
N TYR A 49 16.32 1.12 -6.16
CA TYR A 49 16.50 -0.32 -6.06
C TYR A 49 17.69 -0.82 -6.87
N THR A 50 18.24 -1.92 -6.42
CA THR A 50 19.23 -2.69 -7.15
C THR A 50 18.95 -4.17 -6.99
N THR A 51 19.22 -4.95 -8.02
CA THR A 51 19.09 -6.41 -8.03
C THR A 51 20.32 -7.02 -8.65
N GLY A 52 20.71 -8.20 -8.18
CA GLY A 52 21.81 -8.94 -8.75
C GLY A 52 21.60 -10.44 -8.56
N SER A 53 22.10 -11.23 -9.53
CA SER A 53 22.15 -12.67 -9.40
C SER A 53 23.44 -13.21 -10.01
N TYR A 54 23.93 -14.30 -9.44
CA TYR A 54 25.11 -14.99 -9.92
C TYR A 54 24.88 -16.49 -9.91
N SER A 55 25.20 -17.14 -11.02
CA SER A 55 25.11 -18.59 -11.18
C SER A 55 26.49 -19.19 -11.36
N PHE A 56 26.83 -20.15 -10.52
CA PHE A 56 28.08 -20.89 -10.55
C PHE A 56 27.87 -22.29 -11.08
N MET A 57 28.62 -22.67 -12.10
CA MET A 57 28.57 -23.99 -12.76
C MET A 57 27.19 -24.47 -13.19
N SER A 58 26.22 -23.57 -13.38
CA SER A 58 24.81 -23.89 -13.65
C SER A 58 24.17 -24.79 -12.56
N ARG A 59 24.77 -24.86 -11.37
CA ARG A 59 24.29 -25.67 -10.23
C ARG A 59 23.81 -24.81 -9.10
N TYR A 60 24.56 -23.77 -8.77
CA TYR A 60 24.28 -22.87 -7.64
C TYR A 60 23.96 -21.50 -8.17
N THR A 61 22.82 -20.97 -7.79
CA THR A 61 22.46 -19.58 -8.09
C THR A 61 22.17 -18.86 -6.79
N ILE A 62 22.80 -17.72 -6.59
CA ILE A 62 22.49 -16.80 -5.50
C ILE A 62 21.96 -15.51 -6.12
N GLY A 63 20.91 -14.98 -5.54
CA GLY A 63 20.30 -13.73 -5.96
C GLY A 63 20.01 -12.83 -4.77
N GLY A 64 19.96 -11.54 -5.01
CA GLY A 64 19.63 -10.57 -4.00
C GLY A 64 19.04 -9.31 -4.60
N SER A 65 18.23 -8.63 -3.81
CA SER A 65 17.70 -7.31 -4.13
C SER A 65 17.70 -6.42 -2.90
N VAL A 66 17.94 -5.14 -3.11
CA VAL A 66 17.79 -4.11 -2.09
C VAL A 66 16.98 -2.98 -2.70
N ARG A 67 15.99 -2.51 -1.97
CA ARG A 67 15.16 -1.38 -2.34
C ARG A 67 15.01 -0.45 -1.15
N MET A 68 15.06 0.83 -1.39
CA MET A 68 14.82 1.87 -0.41
C MET A 68 13.66 2.73 -0.86
N ASP A 69 12.57 2.69 -0.12
CA ASP A 69 11.35 3.45 -0.41
C ASP A 69 11.21 4.60 0.58
N GLY A 70 10.91 5.78 0.07
CA GLY A 70 10.60 6.97 0.83
C GLY A 70 9.21 7.50 0.47
N SER A 71 8.50 8.05 1.47
CA SER A 71 7.20 8.68 1.29
C SER A 71 7.09 9.93 2.16
N ASP A 72 6.37 10.93 1.66
CA ASP A 72 5.99 12.13 2.39
C ASP A 72 4.87 11.91 3.42
N LEU A 73 4.18 10.77 3.34
CA LEU A 73 3.15 10.37 4.31
C LEU A 73 3.71 10.17 5.74
N PHE A 74 5.03 9.93 5.87
CA PHE A 74 5.71 9.79 7.16
C PHE A 74 6.42 11.09 7.51
N GLY A 75 5.76 11.96 8.29
CA GLY A 75 6.14 13.35 8.36
C GLY A 75 7.11 13.77 9.46
N VAL A 76 7.09 13.13 10.62
CA VAL A 76 7.68 13.76 11.81
C VAL A 76 9.12 13.32 12.04
N ASP A 77 9.44 12.06 11.90
CA ASP A 77 10.75 11.52 12.22
C ASP A 77 11.46 10.99 10.97
N LYS A 78 12.59 11.62 10.59
CA LYS A 78 13.36 11.27 9.37
C LYS A 78 13.73 9.78 9.30
N LYS A 79 13.97 9.14 10.46
CA LYS A 79 14.34 7.70 10.53
C LYS A 79 13.23 6.76 10.10
N TYR A 80 11.95 7.18 10.15
CA TYR A 80 10.81 6.37 9.75
C TYR A 80 10.36 6.63 8.30
N ARG A 81 10.92 7.67 7.67
CA ARG A 81 10.58 8.06 6.30
C ARG A 81 11.04 7.03 5.27
N TYR A 82 12.17 6.35 5.54
CA TYR A 82 12.76 5.39 4.62
C TYR A 82 12.67 3.97 5.18
N LEU A 83 12.19 3.04 4.35
CA LEU A 83 12.20 1.63 4.64
C LEU A 83 13.18 0.91 3.72
N PRO A 84 14.25 0.32 4.25
CA PRO A 84 15.04 -0.63 3.48
C PRO A 84 14.29 -1.96 3.38
N ILE A 85 14.01 -2.35 2.15
CA ILE A 85 13.43 -3.64 1.76
C ILE A 85 14.54 -4.45 1.10
N TYR A 86 14.69 -5.70 1.45
CA TYR A 86 15.68 -6.55 0.83
C TYR A 86 15.19 -7.99 0.69
N SER A 87 15.75 -8.69 -0.28
CA SER A 87 15.57 -10.10 -0.41
C SER A 87 16.89 -10.79 -0.74
N ILE A 88 17.01 -12.03 -0.30
CA ILE A 88 18.09 -12.94 -0.68
C ILE A 88 17.46 -14.25 -1.11
N SER A 89 17.99 -14.85 -2.16
CA SER A 89 17.56 -16.15 -2.66
C SER A 89 18.73 -17.03 -3.02
N GLY A 90 18.56 -18.31 -2.82
CA GLY A 90 19.50 -19.33 -3.23
C GLY A 90 18.77 -20.46 -3.97
N MET A 91 19.36 -20.96 -5.04
CA MET A 91 18.88 -22.13 -5.76
C MET A 91 20.03 -23.11 -5.96
N TRP A 92 19.79 -24.35 -5.61
CA TRP A 92 20.66 -25.47 -5.91
C TRP A 92 19.98 -26.39 -6.91
N ARG A 93 20.53 -26.46 -8.12
CA ARG A 93 20.09 -27.41 -9.14
C ARG A 93 20.83 -28.72 -8.98
N ALA A 94 20.29 -29.59 -8.15
CA ALA A 94 20.90 -30.84 -7.78
C ALA A 94 21.00 -31.82 -8.96
N SER A 95 20.06 -31.73 -9.94
CA SER A 95 20.12 -32.53 -11.18
C SER A 95 21.40 -32.34 -11.98
N ASN A 96 22.09 -31.19 -11.83
CA ASN A 96 23.34 -30.92 -12.53
C ASN A 96 24.57 -31.46 -11.78
N GLU A 97 24.37 -32.10 -10.63
CA GLU A 97 25.47 -32.72 -9.89
C GLU A 97 25.86 -34.07 -10.50
N PRO A 98 27.17 -34.39 -10.57
CA PRO A 98 27.65 -35.65 -11.20
C PRO A 98 27.08 -36.91 -10.56
N PHE A 99 26.77 -36.88 -9.26
CA PHE A 99 26.22 -38.01 -8.56
C PHE A 99 24.74 -38.24 -8.86
N ILE A 100 23.97 -37.20 -9.20
CA ILE A 100 22.55 -37.27 -9.60
C ILE A 100 22.41 -37.60 -11.09
N GLN A 101 23.30 -37.08 -11.94
CA GLN A 101 23.30 -37.37 -13.38
C GLN A 101 23.45 -38.88 -13.71
N ARG A 102 23.87 -39.69 -12.76
CA ARG A 102 23.89 -41.16 -12.90
C ARG A 102 22.47 -41.77 -12.95
N TYR A 103 21.49 -41.06 -12.41
CA TYR A 103 20.11 -41.52 -12.34
C TYR A 103 19.33 -40.91 -13.53
N LYS A 104 19.35 -41.60 -14.67
CA LYS A 104 18.73 -41.13 -15.92
C LYS A 104 17.22 -40.87 -15.88
N TRP A 105 16.54 -41.27 -14.82
CA TRP A 105 15.13 -41.07 -14.61
C TRP A 105 14.80 -39.73 -13.93
N ILE A 106 15.82 -39.02 -13.42
CA ILE A 106 15.66 -37.66 -12.85
C ILE A 106 16.03 -36.65 -13.91
N ASP A 107 15.05 -35.92 -14.42
CA ASP A 107 15.27 -34.88 -15.43
C ASP A 107 15.63 -33.54 -14.79
N ASN A 108 14.91 -33.16 -13.76
CA ASN A 108 15.18 -31.93 -13.02
C ASN A 108 14.98 -32.15 -11.52
N LEU A 109 15.91 -31.63 -10.76
CA LEU A 109 15.79 -31.54 -9.29
C LEU A 109 16.47 -30.24 -8.87
N ALA A 110 15.68 -29.32 -8.36
CA ALA A 110 16.20 -28.07 -7.83
C ALA A 110 15.52 -27.70 -6.51
N ILE A 111 16.30 -27.19 -5.58
CA ILE A 111 15.84 -26.68 -4.29
C ILE A 111 16.05 -25.18 -4.30
N ARG A 112 15.01 -24.43 -3.91
CA ARG A 112 15.04 -22.97 -3.80
C ARG A 112 14.71 -22.54 -2.39
N LEU A 113 15.47 -21.58 -1.91
CA LEU A 113 15.26 -20.89 -0.65
C LEU A 113 15.23 -19.40 -0.90
N SER A 114 14.29 -18.69 -0.30
CA SER A 114 14.34 -17.24 -0.30
C SER A 114 13.86 -16.67 1.03
N TYR A 115 14.46 -15.55 1.38
CA TYR A 115 14.09 -14.71 2.51
C TYR A 115 13.95 -13.28 2.03
N GLY A 116 12.91 -12.60 2.47
CA GLY A 116 12.69 -11.19 2.11
C GLY A 116 11.94 -10.43 3.18
N LEU A 117 12.22 -9.13 3.23
CA LEU A 117 11.47 -8.15 3.99
C LEU A 117 10.64 -7.32 3.02
N GLN A 118 9.35 -7.17 3.31
CA GLN A 118 8.41 -6.32 2.59
C GLN A 118 7.87 -5.24 3.52
N GLY A 119 7.52 -4.09 2.95
CA GLY A 119 6.89 -3.01 3.66
C GLY A 119 5.51 -2.69 3.13
N ASN A 120 4.62 -2.31 4.03
CA ASN A 120 3.29 -1.80 3.70
C ASN A 120 3.06 -0.48 4.41
N ILE A 121 2.19 0.36 3.83
CA ILE A 121 1.82 1.68 4.37
C ILE A 121 0.38 1.64 4.83
N ASP A 122 0.14 2.01 6.08
CA ASP A 122 -1.20 2.39 6.51
C ASP A 122 -1.48 3.84 6.05
N LYS A 123 -2.47 4.00 5.18
CA LYS A 123 -2.91 5.30 4.65
C LYS A 123 -4.05 5.91 5.45
N THR A 124 -4.56 5.20 6.45
CA THR A 124 -5.70 5.64 7.27
C THR A 124 -5.28 6.45 8.48
N THR A 125 -4.05 6.22 8.96
CA THR A 125 -3.51 6.90 10.14
C THR A 125 -2.67 8.10 9.71
N SER A 126 -2.86 9.23 10.41
CA SER A 126 -2.08 10.45 10.20
C SER A 126 -0.98 10.61 11.27
N PRO A 127 0.23 11.07 10.90
CA PRO A 127 1.25 11.46 11.88
C PRO A 127 0.91 12.78 12.59
N PHE A 128 -0.05 13.54 12.06
CA PHE A 128 -0.47 14.84 12.57
C PHE A 128 -1.83 14.75 13.27
N LEU A 129 -2.08 15.69 14.17
CA LEU A 129 -3.41 15.91 14.72
C LEU A 129 -4.32 16.42 13.61
N VAL A 130 -5.38 15.68 13.30
CA VAL A 130 -6.38 16.08 12.31
C VAL A 130 -7.64 16.48 13.05
N GLY A 131 -8.17 17.66 12.73
CA GLY A 131 -9.42 18.16 13.26
C GLY A 131 -10.23 18.82 12.18
N SER A 132 -11.54 18.73 12.29
CA SER A 132 -12.51 19.43 11.45
C SER A 132 -13.20 20.54 12.24
N TYR A 133 -13.58 21.61 11.53
CA TYR A 133 -14.42 22.64 12.11
C TYR A 133 -15.87 22.15 12.15
N ASP A 134 -16.47 22.23 13.32
CA ASP A 134 -17.89 21.93 13.53
C ASP A 134 -18.58 23.07 14.28
N ASN A 135 -19.88 23.24 14.05
CA ASN A 135 -20.71 24.19 14.75
C ASN A 135 -21.59 23.48 15.76
N VAL A 136 -21.15 23.46 17.01
CA VAL A 136 -21.84 22.78 18.09
C VAL A 136 -22.59 23.79 18.97
N GLY A 137 -23.88 23.56 19.19
CA GLY A 137 -24.64 24.27 20.23
C GLY A 137 -24.28 23.73 21.59
N LEU A 138 -23.50 24.46 22.37
CA LEU A 138 -23.05 24.05 23.71
C LEU A 138 -24.15 24.11 24.78
N LEU A 139 -25.12 25.02 24.63
CA LEU A 139 -26.21 25.20 25.57
C LEU A 139 -27.54 25.46 24.84
N PRO A 140 -28.69 25.02 25.41
CA PRO A 140 -30.01 25.34 24.84
C PRO A 140 -30.24 26.86 24.82
N GLY A 141 -30.56 27.40 23.63
CA GLY A 141 -30.87 28.82 23.45
C GLY A 141 -29.68 29.71 23.10
N TYR A 142 -28.47 29.18 23.00
CA TYR A 142 -27.29 29.90 22.52
C TYR A 142 -27.02 29.61 21.05
N ASP A 143 -26.39 30.57 20.39
CA ASP A 143 -25.93 30.38 19.02
C ASP A 143 -24.86 29.27 18.94
N LYS A 144 -24.80 28.61 17.79
CA LYS A 144 -23.78 27.59 17.54
C LYS A 144 -22.40 28.23 17.52
N GLU A 145 -21.53 27.75 18.39
CA GLU A 145 -20.13 28.15 18.40
C GLU A 145 -19.30 27.26 17.49
N GLN A 146 -18.33 27.87 16.86
CA GLN A 146 -17.37 27.15 16.02
C GLN A 146 -16.38 26.41 16.91
N THR A 147 -16.37 25.11 16.80
CA THR A 147 -15.48 24.23 17.54
C THR A 147 -14.56 23.47 16.58
N ILE A 148 -13.44 22.98 17.09
CA ILE A 148 -12.58 22.04 16.38
C ILE A 148 -12.80 20.67 16.97
N GLN A 149 -13.41 19.79 16.18
CA GLN A 149 -13.56 18.39 16.56
C GLN A 149 -12.31 17.62 16.13
N ILE A 150 -11.65 16.95 17.08
CA ILE A 150 -10.49 16.12 16.81
C ILE A 150 -10.97 14.79 16.23
N GLU A 151 -10.58 14.49 14.99
CA GLU A 151 -10.95 13.27 14.28
C GLU A 151 -10.02 12.09 14.58
N GLY A 152 -8.77 12.37 14.97
CA GLY A 152 -7.80 11.33 15.26
C GLY A 152 -6.64 11.81 16.12
N ALA A 153 -6.13 10.92 16.97
CA ALA A 153 -4.93 11.17 17.72
C ALA A 153 -3.69 11.14 16.82
N PRO A 154 -2.71 12.05 16.99
CA PRO A 154 -1.51 12.06 16.19
C PRO A 154 -0.63 10.85 16.53
N ASN A 155 -0.09 10.18 15.51
CA ASN A 155 0.90 9.13 15.70
C ASN A 155 2.25 9.57 15.13
N SER A 156 3.05 10.26 15.93
CA SER A 156 4.39 10.71 15.54
C SER A 156 5.37 9.56 15.23
N LYS A 157 5.04 8.35 15.67
CA LYS A 157 5.82 7.11 15.45
C LYS A 157 5.28 6.29 14.29
N LEU A 158 4.39 6.85 13.47
CA LEU A 158 3.89 6.19 12.28
C LEU A 158 5.07 5.76 11.40
N ARG A 159 5.12 4.48 11.11
CA ARG A 159 6.20 3.84 10.35
C ARG A 159 5.64 2.77 9.44
N TRP A 160 6.44 2.34 8.49
CA TRP A 160 6.15 1.22 7.64
C TRP A 160 5.93 -0.06 8.46
N GLU A 161 4.88 -0.78 8.13
CA GLU A 161 4.70 -2.15 8.57
C GLU A 161 5.74 -3.04 7.89
N LYS A 162 6.35 -3.97 8.64
CA LYS A 162 7.38 -4.86 8.12
C LYS A 162 6.88 -6.30 8.18
N THR A 163 6.91 -6.96 7.01
CA THR A 163 6.56 -8.37 6.89
C THR A 163 7.78 -9.15 6.42
N ALA A 164 8.17 -10.16 7.18
CA ALA A 164 9.22 -11.10 6.80
C ALA A 164 8.61 -12.32 6.12
N SER A 165 9.12 -12.67 4.94
CA SER A 165 8.67 -13.82 4.15
C SER A 165 9.79 -14.83 3.99
N TYR A 166 9.49 -16.09 4.23
CA TYR A 166 10.36 -17.23 4.00
C TYR A 166 9.71 -18.16 2.99
N ASN A 167 10.43 -18.54 1.95
CA ASN A 167 9.93 -19.47 0.96
C ASN A 167 10.91 -20.61 0.75
N LEU A 168 10.38 -21.82 0.71
CA LEU A 168 11.08 -23.03 0.33
C LEU A 168 10.37 -23.62 -0.89
N GLY A 169 11.09 -23.90 -1.96
CA GLY A 169 10.57 -24.49 -3.18
C GLY A 169 11.36 -25.72 -3.58
N LEU A 170 10.68 -26.72 -4.10
CA LEU A 170 11.24 -27.92 -4.70
C LEU A 170 10.69 -28.07 -6.11
N ASP A 171 11.58 -28.09 -7.10
CA ASP A 171 11.23 -28.42 -8.48
C ASP A 171 11.72 -29.84 -8.77
N PHE A 172 10.82 -30.69 -9.18
CA PHE A 172 11.10 -32.10 -9.45
C PHE A 172 10.43 -32.55 -10.74
N SER A 173 11.18 -33.14 -11.65
CA SER A 173 10.63 -33.79 -12.84
C SER A 173 11.37 -35.10 -13.14
N VAL A 174 10.64 -36.06 -13.65
CA VAL A 174 11.11 -37.42 -13.92
C VAL A 174 10.57 -37.96 -15.24
N LEU A 175 11.22 -38.98 -15.79
CA LEU A 175 10.74 -39.75 -16.93
C LEU A 175 10.37 -38.91 -18.14
N ASN A 176 11.28 -38.01 -18.58
CA ASN A 176 11.06 -37.09 -19.69
C ASN A 176 9.82 -36.18 -19.51
N GLN A 177 9.66 -35.67 -18.30
CA GLN A 177 8.53 -34.79 -17.92
C GLN A 177 7.15 -35.49 -17.99
N ALA A 178 7.10 -36.80 -17.76
CA ALA A 178 5.86 -37.58 -17.75
C ALA A 178 5.00 -37.33 -16.50
N ILE A 179 5.50 -36.52 -15.51
CA ILE A 179 4.79 -36.10 -14.31
C ILE A 179 5.13 -34.62 -14.05
#